data_8c27b65b341f81f2a3471a3bd8ea3cc7
#
_entry.id   8c27b65b341f81f2a3471a3bd8ea3cc7
#
_cell.length_a   1.000
_cell.length_b   1.000
_cell.length_c   1.000
_cell.angle_alpha   90.00
_cell.angle_beta   90.00
_cell.angle_gamma   90.00
#
_symmetry.space_group_name_H-M   'P 1'
#
loop_
_entity.id
_entity.type
_entity.pdbx_description
1 polymer ?
#
loop_
_entity_poly.entity_id
_entity_poly.type
_entity_poly.pdbx_seq_one_letter_code
_entity_poly.pdbx_strand_id
1 'polypeptide(L)'
;MHYRLFSCREAAALCLGLGLLANAGPLLAGTASAVPLRAPQLSLDKVPEDSRPCLKCHMEKGITGSAIRDWQLSKHFDMGVACATCHLPAEDAAPAILHASTACEDKRVRRAVSPRNCAPCHAPQFEQFSSGKHAVAWVAMTAMPTTAQQPHALIEGMKGCGGCHRVGLDEGKCDSCHTRHRFSAAEARRPEACMTCHMGFDHPQWEMYSTSKHGSIYALEGAHWDWNLDLADWFKDPDHASPNRPRAPVCSTCHMPNGDHSVRTAWGFLALRLPEKDPEWMAYRQKILIALGVLTPEGKPTARLDVVKLGKVARLSAEEWQAERDRMVKVCTNCHAEAFAQQNLEAADSIIKDSDKLVAEAIDVVEGLYKDGILERPKDRPPVPDLLRFYEVKYPIEQKLYTMFLEHRMRSFQGAFHMNPDYQHWYGWAEMKRDLAEIHEEAAQLRAARATAKGGGR
;
A
#
# COMPACT_ATOMS: atom_id res chain seq x y z
N MET A 1 12.82 53.56 -3.52
CA MET A 1 14.11 53.00 -3.95
C MET A 1 13.85 52.20 -5.22
N HIS A 2 14.39 52.63 -6.35
CA HIS A 2 14.04 52.13 -7.70
C HIS A 2 14.71 50.81 -7.99
N TYR A 3 13.93 49.80 -8.36
CA TYR A 3 14.45 48.60 -9.03
C TYR A 3 14.49 48.84 -10.55
N ARG A 4 15.70 48.84 -11.12
CA ARG A 4 15.89 48.86 -12.59
C ARG A 4 15.75 47.45 -13.14
N LEU A 5 14.85 47.30 -14.10
CA LEU A 5 14.72 46.15 -14.98
C LEU A 5 15.93 46.08 -15.94
N PHE A 6 16.72 45.02 -15.89
CA PHE A 6 17.75 44.72 -16.90
C PHE A 6 17.11 43.99 -18.08
N SER A 7 17.32 44.53 -19.28
CA SER A 7 16.82 43.99 -20.53
C SER A 7 17.69 42.83 -21.05
N CYS A 8 17.04 41.80 -21.63
CA CYS A 8 17.64 40.60 -22.24
C CYS A 8 18.41 40.86 -23.53
N ARG A 9 19.40 41.73 -23.58
CA ARG A 9 20.17 41.98 -24.81
C ARG A 9 21.69 41.97 -24.71
N GLU A 10 22.30 41.63 -23.58
CA GLU A 10 23.76 41.69 -23.41
C GLU A 10 24.42 40.37 -22.96
N ALA A 11 23.88 39.21 -23.27
CA ALA A 11 24.47 37.90 -22.95
C ALA A 11 24.79 37.05 -24.23
N ALA A 12 25.20 37.70 -25.29
CA ALA A 12 25.56 37.02 -26.54
C ALA A 12 26.98 37.36 -27.03
N ALA A 13 27.97 37.31 -26.15
CA ALA A 13 29.37 37.39 -26.59
C ALA A 13 30.32 36.94 -25.45
N LEU A 14 30.39 35.65 -25.13
CA LEU A 14 31.57 34.98 -24.53
C LEU A 14 31.33 33.45 -24.42
N CYS A 15 31.22 32.78 -25.54
CA CYS A 15 31.37 31.31 -25.64
C CYS A 15 31.99 30.94 -27.01
N LEU A 16 33.23 31.39 -27.22
CA LEU A 16 34.08 30.87 -28.30
C LEU A 16 35.42 30.47 -27.69
N GLY A 17 35.64 29.17 -27.61
CA GLY A 17 36.95 28.62 -27.36
C GLY A 17 37.03 27.63 -26.24
N LEU A 18 36.64 26.37 -26.50
CA LEU A 18 37.29 25.16 -25.98
C LEU A 18 36.58 23.96 -26.64
N GLY A 19 37.05 23.65 -27.84
CA GLY A 19 36.68 22.41 -28.51
C GLY A 19 37.37 21.22 -27.83
N LEU A 20 36.63 20.49 -27.01
CA LEU A 20 36.97 19.14 -26.62
C LEU A 20 36.05 18.21 -27.42
N LEU A 21 36.64 17.58 -28.42
CA LEU A 21 36.07 16.46 -29.17
C LEU A 21 35.74 15.31 -28.17
N ALA A 22 34.54 15.28 -27.63
CA ALA A 22 33.99 14.10 -27.06
C ALA A 22 33.40 13.27 -28.20
N ASN A 23 34.08 12.22 -28.59
CA ASN A 23 33.51 11.14 -29.37
C ASN A 23 32.42 10.46 -28.52
N ALA A 24 31.22 11.00 -28.53
CA ALA A 24 30.03 10.29 -28.13
C ALA A 24 29.69 9.35 -29.31
N GLY A 25 30.22 8.13 -29.23
CA GLY A 25 29.69 7.04 -30.05
C GLY A 25 28.17 6.94 -29.79
N PRO A 26 27.36 6.59 -30.80
CA PRO A 26 25.94 6.42 -30.59
C PRO A 26 25.76 5.35 -29.56
N LEU A 27 25.21 5.73 -28.37
CA LEU A 27 24.55 4.80 -27.49
C LEU A 27 23.47 4.14 -28.36
N LEU A 28 23.75 2.94 -28.82
CA LEU A 28 22.76 2.03 -29.33
C LEU A 28 21.83 1.77 -28.14
N ALA A 29 20.83 2.65 -27.96
CA ALA A 29 19.62 2.27 -27.33
C ALA A 29 19.15 1.04 -28.09
N GLY A 30 19.44 -0.12 -27.56
CA GLY A 30 18.84 -1.37 -28.03
C GLY A 30 17.35 -1.15 -27.96
N THR A 31 16.75 -0.75 -29.05
CA THR A 31 15.33 -0.87 -29.25
C THR A 31 15.09 -2.37 -29.14
N ALA A 32 14.71 -2.82 -27.92
CA ALA A 32 14.01 -4.07 -27.80
C ALA A 32 12.86 -3.92 -28.79
N SER A 33 13.01 -4.52 -29.94
CA SER A 33 11.98 -4.59 -30.96
C SER A 33 10.83 -5.28 -30.25
N ALA A 34 9.89 -4.48 -29.75
CA ALA A 34 8.63 -5.00 -29.28
C ALA A 34 8.03 -5.67 -30.51
N VAL A 35 8.25 -6.98 -30.64
CA VAL A 35 7.52 -7.80 -31.59
C VAL A 35 6.07 -7.48 -31.28
N PRO A 36 5.33 -6.85 -32.20
CA PRO A 36 3.93 -6.60 -31.96
C PRO A 36 3.33 -7.99 -31.74
N LEU A 37 2.90 -8.26 -30.50
CA LEU A 37 2.16 -9.46 -30.14
C LEU A 37 0.85 -9.39 -30.94
N ARG A 38 0.91 -9.83 -32.18
CA ARG A 38 -0.28 -10.00 -32.99
C ARG A 38 -1.06 -11.10 -32.29
N ALA A 39 -2.17 -10.74 -31.68
CA ALA A 39 -3.07 -11.74 -31.14
C ALA A 39 -3.32 -12.79 -32.22
N PRO A 40 -3.20 -14.09 -31.94
CA PRO A 40 -3.48 -15.13 -32.91
C PRO A 40 -4.90 -14.90 -33.45
N GLN A 41 -5.12 -15.21 -34.74
CA GLN A 41 -6.46 -15.09 -35.32
C GLN A 41 -7.41 -15.94 -34.46
N LEU A 42 -8.47 -15.31 -33.95
CA LEU A 42 -9.43 -15.96 -33.07
C LEU A 42 -10.25 -16.98 -33.86
N SER A 43 -9.98 -18.26 -33.63
CA SER A 43 -10.88 -19.32 -34.07
C SER A 43 -12.00 -19.46 -33.04
N LEU A 44 -13.24 -19.21 -33.48
CA LEU A 44 -14.41 -19.37 -32.61
C LEU A 44 -14.67 -20.84 -32.21
N ASP A 45 -14.05 -21.79 -32.89
CA ASP A 45 -14.18 -23.22 -32.58
C ASP A 45 -13.57 -23.56 -31.21
N LYS A 46 -12.55 -22.82 -30.79
CA LYS A 46 -11.95 -22.97 -29.47
C LYS A 46 -12.71 -22.25 -28.35
N VAL A 47 -13.74 -21.49 -28.68
CA VAL A 47 -14.51 -20.71 -27.71
C VAL A 47 -15.71 -21.50 -27.27
N PRO A 48 -15.99 -21.66 -25.96
CA PRO A 48 -17.22 -22.28 -25.47
C PRO A 48 -18.46 -21.65 -26.08
N GLU A 49 -19.44 -22.49 -26.35
CA GLU A 49 -20.65 -22.10 -27.09
C GLU A 49 -21.42 -20.94 -26.42
N ASP A 50 -21.49 -20.95 -25.11
CA ASP A 50 -22.14 -19.92 -24.29
C ASP A 50 -21.48 -18.53 -24.39
N SER A 51 -20.20 -18.48 -24.75
CA SER A 51 -19.41 -17.25 -24.88
C SER A 51 -19.28 -16.74 -26.33
N ARG A 52 -19.60 -17.56 -27.34
CA ARG A 52 -19.51 -17.17 -28.77
C ARG A 52 -20.41 -15.96 -29.13
N PRO A 53 -21.65 -15.86 -28.66
CA PRO A 53 -22.47 -14.68 -28.95
C PRO A 53 -21.89 -13.39 -28.38
N CYS A 54 -21.28 -13.45 -27.20
CA CYS A 54 -20.61 -12.28 -26.57
C CYS A 54 -19.47 -11.79 -27.45
N LEU A 55 -18.58 -12.70 -27.84
CA LEU A 55 -17.43 -12.37 -28.68
C LEU A 55 -17.84 -11.81 -30.03
N LYS A 56 -18.80 -12.49 -30.71
CA LYS A 56 -19.28 -12.04 -32.01
C LYS A 56 -19.75 -10.60 -31.94
N CYS A 57 -20.64 -10.29 -31.01
CA CYS A 57 -21.20 -8.94 -30.85
C CYS A 57 -20.16 -7.91 -30.49
N HIS A 58 -19.25 -8.22 -29.54
CA HIS A 58 -18.21 -7.29 -29.10
C HIS A 58 -17.19 -6.99 -30.21
N MET A 59 -16.88 -7.98 -31.05
CA MET A 59 -16.00 -7.80 -32.20
C MET A 59 -16.66 -7.00 -33.31
N GLU A 60 -17.91 -7.32 -33.66
CA GLU A 60 -18.67 -6.60 -34.69
C GLU A 60 -18.88 -5.12 -34.34
N LYS A 61 -19.11 -4.83 -33.07
CA LYS A 61 -19.29 -3.46 -32.56
C LYS A 61 -17.97 -2.74 -32.23
N GLY A 62 -16.85 -3.41 -32.35
CA GLY A 62 -15.52 -2.82 -32.03
C GLY A 62 -15.34 -2.40 -30.57
N ILE A 63 -16.09 -3.02 -29.65
CA ILE A 63 -16.01 -2.74 -28.21
C ILE A 63 -15.16 -3.78 -27.50
N THR A 64 -14.47 -3.35 -26.43
CA THR A 64 -13.62 -4.23 -25.59
C THR A 64 -12.51 -5.00 -26.34
N GLY A 65 -12.02 -4.49 -27.45
CA GLY A 65 -11.00 -5.17 -28.27
C GLY A 65 -9.71 -5.48 -27.50
N SER A 66 -9.28 -4.61 -26.57
CA SER A 66 -8.13 -4.87 -25.70
C SER A 66 -8.39 -6.04 -24.74
N ALA A 67 -9.58 -6.11 -24.14
CA ALA A 67 -9.96 -7.19 -23.24
C ALA A 67 -9.99 -8.55 -23.96
N ILE A 68 -10.50 -8.60 -25.20
CA ILE A 68 -10.51 -9.81 -26.02
C ILE A 68 -9.08 -10.26 -26.34
N ARG A 69 -8.22 -9.32 -26.76
CA ARG A 69 -6.81 -9.62 -27.04
C ARG A 69 -6.06 -10.14 -25.81
N ASP A 70 -6.23 -9.47 -24.66
CA ASP A 70 -5.56 -9.86 -23.44
C ASP A 70 -6.05 -11.24 -22.95
N TRP A 71 -7.34 -11.53 -23.10
CA TRP A 71 -7.88 -12.86 -22.81
C TRP A 71 -7.30 -13.92 -23.76
N GLN A 72 -7.18 -13.66 -25.07
CA GLN A 72 -6.57 -14.58 -26.04
C GLN A 72 -5.11 -14.92 -25.69
N LEU A 73 -4.41 -14.02 -24.98
CA LEU A 73 -3.04 -14.21 -24.53
C LEU A 73 -2.95 -14.85 -23.13
N SER A 74 -4.10 -15.21 -22.55
CA SER A 74 -4.17 -15.79 -21.19
C SER A 74 -4.19 -17.32 -21.21
N LYS A 75 -3.74 -17.92 -20.12
CA LYS A 75 -3.93 -19.37 -19.88
C LYS A 75 -5.43 -19.75 -19.81
N HIS A 76 -6.30 -18.83 -19.45
CA HIS A 76 -7.74 -19.06 -19.45
C HIS A 76 -8.28 -19.38 -20.85
N PHE A 77 -7.80 -18.67 -21.86
CA PHE A 77 -8.16 -18.99 -23.26
C PHE A 77 -7.71 -20.40 -23.65
N ASP A 78 -6.47 -20.77 -23.31
CA ASP A 78 -5.92 -22.10 -23.62
C ASP A 78 -6.70 -23.22 -22.93
N MET A 79 -7.26 -22.95 -21.75
CA MET A 79 -8.05 -23.88 -20.95
C MET A 79 -9.56 -23.83 -21.25
N GLY A 80 -10.00 -23.05 -22.24
CA GLY A 80 -11.41 -22.92 -22.60
C GLY A 80 -12.26 -22.13 -21.60
N VAL A 81 -11.64 -21.36 -20.70
CA VAL A 81 -12.35 -20.45 -19.81
C VAL A 81 -12.61 -19.14 -20.53
N ALA A 82 -13.88 -18.78 -20.71
CA ALA A 82 -14.28 -17.66 -21.55
C ALA A 82 -15.24 -16.68 -20.83
N CYS A 83 -15.80 -15.74 -21.60
CA CYS A 83 -16.56 -14.61 -21.07
C CYS A 83 -17.70 -15.03 -20.13
N ALA A 84 -18.49 -16.02 -20.50
CA ALA A 84 -19.62 -16.49 -19.73
C ALA A 84 -19.22 -17.06 -18.37
N THR A 85 -18.11 -17.80 -18.30
CA THR A 85 -17.61 -18.39 -17.06
C THR A 85 -17.39 -17.35 -15.94
N CYS A 86 -16.94 -16.14 -16.32
CA CYS A 86 -16.65 -15.07 -15.35
C CYS A 86 -17.79 -14.06 -15.24
N HIS A 87 -18.47 -13.73 -16.35
CA HIS A 87 -19.40 -12.62 -16.41
C HIS A 87 -20.89 -13.01 -16.28
N LEU A 88 -21.24 -14.29 -16.42
CA LEU A 88 -22.59 -14.73 -16.05
C LEU A 88 -22.64 -15.00 -14.55
N PRO A 89 -23.58 -14.38 -13.83
CA PRO A 89 -23.75 -14.64 -12.40
C PRO A 89 -24.36 -16.04 -12.18
N ALA A 90 -24.05 -16.64 -11.04
CA ALA A 90 -24.82 -17.76 -10.54
C ALA A 90 -26.27 -17.30 -10.26
N GLU A 91 -27.22 -18.23 -10.25
CA GLU A 91 -28.66 -17.92 -10.10
C GLU A 91 -28.99 -17.17 -8.81
N ASP A 92 -28.25 -17.42 -7.74
CA ASP A 92 -28.37 -16.82 -6.40
C ASP A 92 -27.52 -15.56 -6.20
N ALA A 93 -26.78 -15.12 -7.21
CA ALA A 93 -25.88 -13.99 -7.08
C ALA A 93 -26.60 -12.64 -6.98
N ALA A 94 -26.00 -11.68 -6.29
CA ALA A 94 -26.46 -10.29 -6.20
C ALA A 94 -26.77 -9.67 -7.57
N PRO A 95 -27.61 -8.61 -7.62
CA PRO A 95 -28.18 -8.09 -8.87
C PRO A 95 -27.12 -7.85 -9.95
N ALA A 96 -27.31 -8.50 -11.07
CA ALA A 96 -26.52 -8.30 -12.28
C ALA A 96 -27.22 -7.33 -13.21
N ILE A 97 -26.45 -6.58 -13.97
CA ILE A 97 -26.99 -5.65 -14.98
C ILE A 97 -27.50 -6.48 -16.15
N LEU A 98 -28.75 -6.26 -16.56
CA LEU A 98 -29.28 -6.82 -17.79
C LEU A 98 -28.50 -6.24 -18.98
N HIS A 99 -27.98 -7.11 -19.82
CA HIS A 99 -27.22 -6.67 -20.99
C HIS A 99 -28.18 -6.11 -22.06
N ALA A 100 -28.02 -4.85 -22.42
CA ALA A 100 -28.91 -4.10 -23.28
C ALA A 100 -28.74 -4.37 -24.81
N SER A 101 -28.24 -5.54 -25.22
CA SER A 101 -28.10 -5.86 -26.65
C SER A 101 -29.02 -7.01 -27.07
N THR A 102 -29.53 -6.91 -28.27
CA THR A 102 -30.44 -7.93 -28.86
C THR A 102 -29.87 -9.36 -28.90
N ALA A 103 -28.52 -9.48 -28.97
CA ALA A 103 -27.85 -10.79 -28.93
C ALA A 103 -27.72 -11.39 -27.51
N CYS A 104 -27.98 -10.57 -26.47
CA CYS A 104 -27.82 -10.96 -25.06
C CYS A 104 -29.00 -10.50 -24.19
N GLU A 105 -30.16 -10.24 -24.80
CA GLU A 105 -31.37 -9.67 -24.15
C GLU A 105 -31.80 -10.43 -22.91
N ASP A 106 -31.65 -11.74 -22.91
CA ASP A 106 -32.06 -12.60 -21.81
C ASP A 106 -30.94 -12.88 -20.77
N LYS A 107 -29.75 -12.33 -21.01
CA LYS A 107 -28.59 -12.65 -20.16
C LYS A 107 -28.25 -11.50 -19.23
N ARG A 108 -28.27 -11.78 -17.94
CA ARG A 108 -27.73 -10.91 -16.93
C ARG A 108 -26.20 -11.02 -16.92
N VAL A 109 -25.51 -9.90 -16.89
CA VAL A 109 -24.04 -9.85 -16.94
C VAL A 109 -23.51 -9.05 -15.76
N ARG A 110 -22.48 -9.56 -15.09
CA ARG A 110 -21.72 -8.80 -14.08
C ARG A 110 -20.52 -8.12 -14.73
N ARG A 111 -20.46 -6.80 -14.63
CA ARG A 111 -19.26 -6.04 -15.07
C ARG A 111 -18.10 -6.25 -14.13
N ALA A 112 -18.36 -6.27 -12.83
CA ALA A 112 -17.38 -6.54 -11.78
C ALA A 112 -17.52 -8.02 -11.37
N VAL A 113 -16.53 -8.83 -11.71
CA VAL A 113 -16.48 -10.25 -11.38
C VAL A 113 -16.17 -10.42 -9.90
N SER A 114 -16.95 -11.26 -9.19
CA SER A 114 -16.68 -11.64 -7.82
C SER A 114 -15.56 -12.69 -7.76
N PRO A 115 -14.72 -12.70 -6.73
CA PRO A 115 -13.76 -13.78 -6.47
C PRO A 115 -14.43 -15.17 -6.40
N ARG A 116 -15.70 -15.25 -6.05
CA ARG A 116 -16.47 -16.50 -6.06
C ARG A 116 -16.56 -17.15 -7.45
N ASN A 117 -16.48 -16.35 -8.52
CA ASN A 117 -16.41 -16.90 -9.88
C ASN A 117 -15.07 -17.59 -10.17
N CYS A 118 -14.02 -17.22 -9.43
CA CYS A 118 -12.69 -17.83 -9.55
C CYS A 118 -12.57 -19.09 -8.68
N ALA A 119 -13.27 -19.14 -7.54
CA ALA A 119 -13.17 -20.18 -6.52
C ALA A 119 -13.37 -21.63 -7.03
N PRO A 120 -14.25 -21.94 -7.98
CA PRO A 120 -14.41 -23.31 -8.46
C PRO A 120 -13.12 -23.95 -9.00
N CYS A 121 -12.21 -23.14 -9.54
CA CYS A 121 -10.92 -23.60 -10.07
C CYS A 121 -9.74 -23.16 -9.20
N HIS A 122 -9.87 -22.05 -8.45
CA HIS A 122 -8.83 -21.42 -7.64
C HIS A 122 -9.20 -21.40 -6.14
N ALA A 123 -9.77 -22.50 -5.62
CA ALA A 123 -10.23 -22.58 -4.23
C ALA A 123 -9.16 -22.23 -3.19
N PRO A 124 -7.93 -22.76 -3.26
CA PRO A 124 -6.90 -22.41 -2.27
C PRO A 124 -6.57 -20.91 -2.25
N GLN A 125 -6.46 -20.28 -3.42
CA GLN A 125 -6.16 -18.85 -3.54
C GLN A 125 -7.33 -18.00 -3.00
N PHE A 126 -8.57 -18.41 -3.29
CA PHE A 126 -9.75 -17.75 -2.77
C PHE A 126 -9.83 -17.82 -1.24
N GLU A 127 -9.60 -18.98 -0.64
CA GLU A 127 -9.60 -19.17 0.82
C GLU A 127 -8.48 -18.36 1.49
N GLN A 128 -7.27 -18.41 0.95
CA GLN A 128 -6.14 -17.62 1.43
C GLN A 128 -6.43 -16.12 1.36
N PHE A 129 -6.89 -15.62 0.21
CA PHE A 129 -7.26 -14.23 0.04
C PHE A 129 -8.35 -13.80 1.05
N SER A 130 -9.42 -14.59 1.17
CA SER A 130 -10.53 -14.31 2.07
C SER A 130 -10.11 -14.26 3.54
N SER A 131 -9.09 -15.02 3.92
CA SER A 131 -8.50 -14.97 5.27
C SER A 131 -7.54 -13.80 5.46
N GLY A 132 -7.13 -13.15 4.38
CA GLY A 132 -6.11 -12.10 4.36
C GLY A 132 -6.62 -10.69 4.69
N LYS A 133 -5.67 -9.74 4.75
CA LYS A 133 -5.98 -8.33 5.05
C LYS A 133 -6.66 -7.60 3.88
N HIS A 134 -6.31 -7.96 2.66
CA HIS A 134 -6.89 -7.34 1.47
C HIS A 134 -8.40 -7.58 1.36
N ALA A 135 -8.88 -8.75 1.77
CA ALA A 135 -10.32 -9.06 1.76
C ALA A 135 -11.16 -8.13 2.64
N VAL A 136 -10.58 -7.59 3.72
CA VAL A 136 -11.26 -6.69 4.65
C VAL A 136 -10.88 -5.21 4.47
N ALA A 137 -10.09 -4.88 3.44
CA ALA A 137 -9.59 -3.52 3.22
C ALA A 137 -10.71 -2.50 3.06
N TRP A 138 -11.79 -2.84 2.36
CA TRP A 138 -12.95 -1.96 2.18
C TRP A 138 -13.70 -1.73 3.50
N VAL A 139 -13.96 -2.80 4.25
CA VAL A 139 -14.65 -2.73 5.56
C VAL A 139 -13.80 -1.92 6.56
N ALA A 140 -12.49 -2.12 6.58
CA ALA A 140 -11.60 -1.36 7.43
C ALA A 140 -11.67 0.15 7.15
N MET A 141 -11.76 0.55 5.87
CA MET A 141 -11.89 1.95 5.49
C MET A 141 -13.26 2.54 5.86
N THR A 142 -14.34 1.80 5.69
CA THR A 142 -15.68 2.30 6.06
C THR A 142 -15.81 2.59 7.56
N ALA A 143 -15.00 1.94 8.37
CA ALA A 143 -14.98 2.11 9.83
C ALA A 143 -14.09 3.27 10.29
N MET A 144 -13.32 3.90 9.41
CA MET A 144 -12.50 5.06 9.77
C MET A 144 -13.38 6.29 10.03
N PRO A 145 -13.11 7.07 11.11
CA PRO A 145 -13.92 8.27 11.44
C PRO A 145 -14.01 9.27 10.29
N THR A 146 -12.92 9.51 9.59
CA THR A 146 -12.87 10.41 8.43
C THR A 146 -13.82 9.96 7.32
N THR A 147 -13.85 8.67 7.04
CA THR A 147 -14.71 8.10 6.00
C THR A 147 -16.18 8.14 6.40
N ALA A 148 -16.49 7.91 7.69
CA ALA A 148 -17.84 8.02 8.22
C ALA A 148 -18.37 9.46 8.13
N GLN A 149 -17.51 10.46 8.32
CA GLN A 149 -17.85 11.89 8.21
C GLN A 149 -17.86 12.38 6.75
N GLN A 150 -17.02 11.79 5.90
CA GLN A 150 -16.88 12.14 4.49
C GLN A 150 -17.02 10.89 3.60
N PRO A 151 -18.24 10.39 3.35
CA PRO A 151 -18.46 9.20 2.51
C PRO A 151 -17.83 9.32 1.11
N HIS A 152 -17.63 10.55 0.61
CA HIS A 152 -16.95 10.79 -0.66
C HIS A 152 -15.49 10.32 -0.69
N ALA A 153 -14.84 10.13 0.45
CA ALA A 153 -13.50 9.58 0.53
C ALA A 153 -13.42 8.12 0.03
N LEU A 154 -14.56 7.42 -0.01
CA LEU A 154 -14.68 6.06 -0.52
C LEU A 154 -15.05 5.98 -2.01
N ILE A 155 -15.07 7.10 -2.73
CA ILE A 155 -15.42 7.08 -4.15
C ILE A 155 -14.48 6.16 -4.91
N GLU A 156 -15.05 5.24 -5.68
CA GLU A 156 -14.30 4.39 -6.61
C GLU A 156 -13.55 5.21 -7.65
N GLY A 157 -12.37 4.71 -8.02
CA GLY A 157 -11.56 5.29 -9.07
C GLY A 157 -10.51 6.28 -8.59
N MET A 158 -10.31 7.37 -9.31
CA MET A 158 -9.16 8.28 -9.13
C MET A 158 -9.26 9.23 -7.93
N LYS A 159 -10.34 9.17 -7.15
CA LYS A 159 -10.57 10.08 -6.02
C LYS A 159 -10.75 9.30 -4.73
N GLY A 160 -10.01 9.69 -3.71
CA GLY A 160 -10.14 9.17 -2.36
C GLY A 160 -9.61 7.76 -2.13
N CYS A 161 -9.83 7.26 -0.93
CA CYS A 161 -9.28 6.00 -0.41
C CYS A 161 -9.80 4.76 -1.17
N GLY A 162 -11.00 4.84 -1.72
CA GLY A 162 -11.64 3.75 -2.46
C GLY A 162 -10.85 3.28 -3.69
N GLY A 163 -9.99 4.14 -4.26
CA GLY A 163 -9.14 3.77 -5.39
C GLY A 163 -8.28 2.54 -5.12
N CYS A 164 -7.66 2.48 -3.93
CA CYS A 164 -6.80 1.38 -3.49
C CYS A 164 -7.57 0.35 -2.65
N HIS A 165 -8.39 0.80 -1.70
CA HIS A 165 -9.08 -0.09 -0.76
C HIS A 165 -10.21 -0.91 -1.40
N ARG A 166 -10.60 -0.62 -2.65
CA ARG A 166 -11.51 -1.46 -3.43
C ARG A 166 -11.04 -2.90 -3.62
N VAL A 167 -9.79 -3.20 -3.35
CA VAL A 167 -9.28 -4.58 -3.36
C VAL A 167 -10.11 -5.51 -2.49
N GLY A 168 -10.75 -4.99 -1.43
CA GLY A 168 -11.66 -5.72 -0.54
C GLY A 168 -13.16 -5.50 -0.82
N LEU A 169 -13.54 -4.78 -1.90
CA LEU A 169 -14.93 -4.51 -2.24
C LEU A 169 -15.60 -5.78 -2.79
N ASP A 170 -16.88 -6.03 -2.43
CA ASP A 170 -17.65 -7.19 -2.89
C ASP A 170 -16.90 -8.52 -2.72
N GLU A 171 -16.39 -8.78 -1.53
CA GLU A 171 -15.61 -9.98 -1.16
C GLU A 171 -14.19 -10.01 -1.77
N GLY A 172 -13.81 -9.01 -2.53
CA GLY A 172 -12.47 -8.83 -3.06
C GLY A 172 -12.40 -8.62 -4.57
N LYS A 173 -11.21 -8.29 -5.03
CA LYS A 173 -10.92 -8.04 -6.45
C LYS A 173 -9.58 -8.70 -6.81
N CYS A 174 -9.64 -9.91 -7.33
CA CYS A 174 -8.45 -10.63 -7.82
C CYS A 174 -7.72 -9.84 -8.92
N ASP A 175 -8.51 -9.09 -9.71
CA ASP A 175 -8.01 -8.22 -10.78
C ASP A 175 -7.32 -6.94 -10.31
N SER A 176 -7.21 -6.72 -9.00
CA SER A 176 -6.36 -5.66 -8.47
C SER A 176 -4.86 -5.96 -8.60
N CYS A 177 -4.50 -7.25 -8.60
CA CYS A 177 -3.13 -7.74 -8.77
C CYS A 177 -2.94 -8.45 -10.13
N HIS A 178 -3.93 -9.23 -10.55
CA HIS A 178 -3.93 -9.95 -11.83
C HIS A 178 -4.58 -9.10 -12.91
N THR A 179 -3.78 -8.52 -13.79
CA THR A 179 -4.30 -7.61 -14.83
C THR A 179 -5.40 -8.26 -15.67
N ARG A 180 -6.56 -7.63 -15.72
CA ARG A 180 -7.66 -8.02 -16.59
C ARG A 180 -7.25 -7.86 -18.06
N HIS A 181 -7.54 -8.73 -18.91
CA HIS A 181 -8.14 -10.05 -18.95
C HIS A 181 -7.06 -11.12 -19.15
N ARG A 182 -5.80 -10.72 -19.04
CA ARG A 182 -4.66 -11.60 -19.21
C ARG A 182 -4.44 -12.52 -18.00
N PHE A 183 -4.72 -12.03 -16.81
CA PHE A 183 -4.57 -12.74 -15.53
C PHE A 183 -3.21 -13.44 -15.37
N SER A 184 -2.16 -12.74 -15.79
CA SER A 184 -0.79 -13.25 -15.76
C SER A 184 -0.25 -13.36 -14.33
N ALA A 185 0.14 -14.55 -13.90
CA ALA A 185 0.85 -14.72 -12.63
C ALA A 185 2.24 -14.07 -12.66
N ALA A 186 2.89 -14.06 -13.84
CA ALA A 186 4.17 -13.39 -14.03
C ALA A 186 4.09 -11.87 -13.82
N GLU A 187 2.99 -11.23 -14.24
CA GLU A 187 2.75 -9.81 -13.97
C GLU A 187 2.44 -9.57 -12.49
N ALA A 188 1.58 -10.39 -11.88
CA ALA A 188 1.19 -10.25 -10.48
C ALA A 188 2.34 -10.48 -9.49
N ARG A 189 3.39 -11.22 -9.88
CA ARG A 189 4.60 -11.43 -9.07
C ARG A 189 5.53 -10.21 -9.01
N ARG A 190 5.44 -9.33 -10.00
CA ARG A 190 6.31 -8.14 -10.08
C ARG A 190 5.92 -7.11 -9.04
N PRO A 191 6.89 -6.37 -8.47
CA PRO A 191 6.62 -5.29 -7.54
C PRO A 191 5.65 -4.22 -8.06
N GLU A 192 5.62 -4.01 -9.37
CA GLU A 192 4.74 -3.05 -10.03
C GLU A 192 3.25 -3.35 -9.82
N ALA A 193 2.89 -4.61 -9.64
CA ALA A 193 1.50 -4.99 -9.31
C ALA A 193 1.09 -4.48 -7.92
N CYS A 194 2.04 -4.33 -7.00
CA CYS A 194 1.81 -3.87 -5.63
C CYS A 194 1.90 -2.33 -5.54
N MET A 195 2.85 -1.73 -6.26
CA MET A 195 3.15 -0.30 -6.15
C MET A 195 1.97 0.59 -6.51
N THR A 196 1.03 0.14 -7.33
CA THR A 196 -0.14 0.92 -7.74
C THR A 196 -0.99 1.40 -6.55
N CYS A 197 -0.89 0.69 -5.41
CA CYS A 197 -1.58 1.01 -4.16
C CYS A 197 -0.60 1.23 -3.00
N HIS A 198 0.55 0.56 -3.01
CA HIS A 198 1.55 0.61 -1.94
C HIS A 198 2.63 1.66 -2.21
N MET A 199 2.21 2.91 -2.34
CA MET A 199 3.04 4.09 -2.51
C MET A 199 2.36 5.31 -1.84
N GLY A 200 3.11 6.37 -1.63
CA GLY A 200 2.55 7.62 -1.14
C GLY A 200 2.89 7.91 0.32
N PHE A 201 2.06 8.70 1.00
CA PHE A 201 2.46 9.32 2.26
C PHE A 201 2.41 8.39 3.48
N ASP A 202 1.42 7.53 3.59
CA ASP A 202 1.16 6.70 4.78
C ASP A 202 1.64 5.24 4.64
N HIS A 203 1.93 4.81 3.43
CA HIS A 203 2.38 3.43 3.15
C HIS A 203 3.30 3.35 1.92
N PRO A 204 4.42 4.09 1.91
CA PRO A 204 5.35 4.20 0.78
C PRO A 204 6.26 2.97 0.65
N GLN A 205 5.68 1.76 0.63
CA GLN A 205 6.47 0.52 0.60
C GLN A 205 7.25 0.38 -0.72
N TRP A 206 6.69 0.87 -1.83
CA TRP A 206 7.41 0.89 -3.10
C TRP A 206 8.68 1.73 -3.03
N GLU A 207 8.58 2.94 -2.50
CA GLU A 207 9.72 3.86 -2.38
C GLU A 207 10.81 3.27 -1.47
N MET A 208 10.42 2.65 -0.36
CA MET A 208 11.33 1.98 0.56
C MET A 208 12.01 0.77 -0.08
N TYR A 209 11.22 -0.07 -0.77
CA TYR A 209 11.75 -1.25 -1.44
C TYR A 209 12.66 -0.86 -2.60
N SER A 210 12.22 0.02 -3.51
CA SER A 210 12.95 0.35 -4.74
C SER A 210 14.31 0.99 -4.48
N THR A 211 14.46 1.68 -3.34
CA THR A 211 15.72 2.29 -2.90
C THR A 211 16.52 1.43 -1.90
N SER A 212 16.01 0.25 -1.54
CA SER A 212 16.73 -0.72 -0.70
C SER A 212 17.77 -1.53 -1.50
N LYS A 213 18.62 -2.30 -0.82
CA LYS A 213 19.55 -3.24 -1.47
C LYS A 213 18.82 -4.28 -2.32
N HIS A 214 17.70 -4.81 -1.83
CA HIS A 214 16.89 -5.78 -2.58
C HIS A 214 16.28 -5.14 -3.83
N GLY A 215 15.72 -3.95 -3.71
CA GLY A 215 15.17 -3.19 -4.83
C GLY A 215 16.22 -2.78 -5.85
N SER A 216 17.43 -2.45 -5.42
CA SER A 216 18.55 -2.14 -6.32
C SER A 216 18.93 -3.34 -7.20
N ILE A 217 18.97 -4.56 -6.63
CA ILE A 217 19.21 -5.78 -7.40
C ILE A 217 18.06 -6.03 -8.38
N TYR A 218 16.82 -5.88 -7.92
CA TYR A 218 15.65 -5.98 -8.80
C TYR A 218 15.71 -4.99 -9.96
N ALA A 219 16.05 -3.74 -9.70
CA ALA A 219 16.14 -2.70 -10.73
C ALA A 219 17.23 -3.02 -11.80
N LEU A 220 18.31 -3.64 -11.39
CA LEU A 220 19.42 -4.01 -12.31
C LEU A 220 19.13 -5.28 -13.09
N GLU A 221 18.49 -6.27 -12.51
CA GLU A 221 18.43 -7.62 -13.05
C GLU A 221 17.02 -8.13 -13.33
N GLY A 222 15.99 -7.55 -12.72
CA GLY A 222 14.62 -8.05 -12.74
C GLY A 222 14.00 -8.20 -14.13
N ALA A 223 14.49 -7.43 -15.11
CA ALA A 223 14.06 -7.56 -16.51
C ALA A 223 14.45 -8.92 -17.12
N HIS A 224 15.49 -9.56 -16.61
CA HIS A 224 16.02 -10.83 -17.10
C HIS A 224 15.54 -12.06 -16.32
N TRP A 225 14.81 -11.86 -15.21
CA TRP A 225 14.34 -12.96 -14.39
C TRP A 225 13.20 -13.73 -15.05
N ASP A 226 13.15 -15.04 -14.80
CA ASP A 226 12.02 -15.88 -15.21
C ASP A 226 10.83 -15.68 -14.26
N TRP A 227 9.94 -14.79 -14.63
CA TRP A 227 8.73 -14.50 -13.86
C TRP A 227 7.66 -15.59 -13.92
N ASN A 228 7.81 -16.60 -14.77
CA ASN A 228 6.90 -17.74 -14.81
C ASN A 228 7.27 -18.82 -13.78
N LEU A 229 8.48 -18.75 -13.24
CA LEU A 229 8.90 -19.65 -12.18
C LEU A 229 8.06 -19.45 -10.93
N ASP A 230 7.60 -20.56 -10.32
CA ASP A 230 6.81 -20.47 -9.09
C ASP A 230 7.63 -19.90 -7.92
N LEU A 231 6.99 -19.08 -7.06
CA LEU A 231 7.66 -18.44 -5.93
C LEU A 231 8.31 -19.48 -4.99
N ALA A 232 7.72 -20.66 -4.86
CA ALA A 232 8.28 -21.75 -4.09
C ALA A 232 9.60 -22.29 -4.65
N ASP A 233 9.87 -22.03 -5.92
CA ASP A 233 11.06 -22.52 -6.63
C ASP A 233 12.15 -21.48 -6.79
N TRP A 234 11.87 -20.20 -6.46
CA TRP A 234 12.78 -19.09 -6.70
C TRP A 234 14.16 -19.28 -6.05
N PHE A 235 14.21 -19.86 -4.85
CA PHE A 235 15.44 -20.01 -4.05
C PHE A 235 15.87 -21.45 -3.86
N LYS A 236 15.33 -22.41 -4.64
CA LYS A 236 15.71 -23.83 -4.53
C LYS A 236 17.05 -24.17 -5.20
N ASP A 237 17.62 -23.26 -5.95
CA ASP A 237 18.94 -23.43 -6.56
C ASP A 237 19.96 -22.66 -5.74
N PRO A 238 20.68 -23.32 -4.80
CA PRO A 238 21.60 -22.65 -3.89
C PRO A 238 22.82 -22.06 -4.61
N ASP A 239 23.17 -22.55 -5.77
CA ASP A 239 24.34 -22.09 -6.52
C ASP A 239 24.03 -20.90 -7.44
N HIS A 240 22.76 -20.50 -7.52
CA HIS A 240 22.29 -19.42 -8.42
C HIS A 240 22.83 -19.54 -9.85
N ALA A 241 23.08 -20.78 -10.30
CA ALA A 241 23.75 -21.08 -11.56
C ALA A 241 22.91 -20.72 -12.80
N SER A 242 21.59 -20.62 -12.62
CA SER A 242 20.70 -20.26 -13.72
C SER A 242 20.66 -18.73 -13.91
N PRO A 243 21.07 -18.18 -15.06
CA PRO A 243 21.23 -16.73 -15.26
C PRO A 243 19.91 -15.94 -15.14
N ASN A 244 18.77 -16.61 -15.27
CA ASN A 244 17.44 -15.96 -15.24
C ASN A 244 16.70 -16.19 -13.91
N ARG A 245 17.36 -16.72 -12.88
CA ARG A 245 16.71 -16.86 -11.56
C ARG A 245 16.78 -15.56 -10.77
N PRO A 246 15.71 -15.25 -10.02
CA PRO A 246 15.70 -14.10 -9.12
C PRO A 246 16.80 -14.22 -8.05
N ARG A 247 17.60 -13.16 -7.91
CA ARG A 247 18.69 -13.09 -6.92
C ARG A 247 18.35 -12.22 -5.70
N ALA A 248 17.20 -11.61 -5.69
CA ALA A 248 16.70 -10.82 -4.57
C ALA A 248 15.20 -11.06 -4.38
N PRO A 249 14.71 -10.93 -3.15
CA PRO A 249 13.27 -11.01 -2.89
C PRO A 249 12.56 -9.78 -3.48
N VAL A 250 11.32 -9.98 -3.87
CA VAL A 250 10.37 -8.92 -4.23
C VAL A 250 9.20 -8.92 -3.23
N CYS A 251 8.24 -8.01 -3.41
CA CYS A 251 7.08 -7.89 -2.50
C CYS A 251 6.39 -9.26 -2.28
N SER A 252 6.09 -9.96 -3.37
CA SER A 252 5.43 -11.27 -3.32
C SER A 252 6.27 -12.36 -2.63
N THR A 253 7.58 -12.29 -2.69
CA THR A 253 8.47 -13.26 -2.01
C THR A 253 8.33 -13.21 -0.50
N CYS A 254 8.27 -12.00 0.07
CA CYS A 254 8.19 -11.79 1.51
C CYS A 254 6.76 -11.85 2.04
N HIS A 255 5.81 -11.28 1.30
CA HIS A 255 4.43 -11.14 1.76
C HIS A 255 3.50 -12.24 1.29
N MET A 256 3.88 -12.99 0.26
CA MET A 256 3.14 -14.12 -0.32
C MET A 256 4.05 -15.35 -0.45
N PRO A 257 4.75 -15.77 0.63
CA PRO A 257 5.71 -16.86 0.53
C PRO A 257 5.04 -18.11 -0.05
N ASN A 258 5.71 -18.75 -1.01
CA ASN A 258 5.18 -19.90 -1.75
C ASN A 258 3.84 -19.64 -2.48
N GLY A 259 3.51 -18.38 -2.78
CA GLY A 259 2.26 -18.01 -3.45
C GLY A 259 1.04 -17.92 -2.52
N ASP A 260 1.23 -17.81 -1.22
CA ASP A 260 0.13 -17.63 -0.24
C ASP A 260 -0.58 -16.27 -0.44
N HIS A 261 -1.84 -16.32 -0.88
CA HIS A 261 -2.65 -15.13 -1.16
C HIS A 261 -3.23 -14.44 0.09
N SER A 262 -2.94 -14.91 1.30
CA SER A 262 -3.34 -14.22 2.52
C SER A 262 -2.57 -12.89 2.74
N VAL A 263 -1.50 -12.68 2.02
CA VAL A 263 -0.67 -11.47 2.02
C VAL A 263 -0.34 -11.02 3.44
N ARG A 264 0.60 -11.69 4.06
CA ARG A 264 0.87 -11.53 5.49
C ARG A 264 2.03 -10.59 5.76
N THR A 265 1.97 -9.93 6.91
CA THR A 265 3.06 -9.11 7.44
C THR A 265 3.33 -9.49 8.89
N ALA A 266 4.56 -9.29 9.37
CA ALA A 266 4.87 -9.44 10.79
C ALA A 266 4.27 -8.32 11.67
N TRP A 267 3.79 -7.22 11.04
CA TRP A 267 3.23 -6.06 11.73
C TRP A 267 1.89 -5.67 11.14
N GLY A 268 0.99 -5.14 11.97
CA GLY A 268 -0.21 -4.45 11.52
C GLY A 268 0.13 -3.06 10.97
N PHE A 269 -0.73 -2.51 10.12
CA PHE A 269 -0.59 -1.18 9.52
C PHE A 269 -0.30 -0.09 10.55
N LEU A 270 -1.03 -0.07 11.66
CA LEU A 270 -0.85 0.90 12.74
C LEU A 270 0.19 0.46 13.79
N ALA A 271 0.87 -0.66 13.58
CA ALA A 271 1.84 -1.23 14.52
C ALA A 271 1.26 -1.35 15.95
N LEU A 272 0.05 -1.89 16.10
CA LEU A 272 -0.68 -1.96 17.37
C LEU A 272 -0.24 -3.12 18.28
N ARG A 273 0.94 -3.66 18.10
CA ARG A 273 1.51 -4.63 19.04
C ARG A 273 1.70 -3.98 20.42
N LEU A 274 1.39 -4.73 21.47
CA LEU A 274 1.72 -4.35 22.84
C LEU A 274 3.09 -4.94 23.22
N PRO A 275 4.11 -4.12 23.51
CA PRO A 275 5.43 -4.59 23.94
C PRO A 275 5.44 -4.90 25.44
N GLU A 276 4.74 -5.93 25.86
CA GLU A 276 4.47 -6.26 27.27
C GLU A 276 5.71 -6.45 28.13
N LYS A 277 6.84 -6.85 27.50
CA LYS A 277 8.12 -7.08 28.18
C LYS A 277 8.98 -5.80 28.31
N ASP A 278 8.55 -4.68 27.76
CA ASP A 278 9.23 -3.39 27.81
C ASP A 278 8.27 -2.32 28.38
N PRO A 279 8.32 -2.06 29.70
CA PRO A 279 7.39 -1.12 30.33
C PRO A 279 7.48 0.31 29.79
N GLU A 280 8.67 0.75 29.39
CA GLU A 280 8.85 2.09 28.80
C GLU A 280 8.18 2.19 27.45
N TRP A 281 8.43 1.24 26.57
CA TRP A 281 7.78 1.20 25.25
C TRP A 281 6.27 0.99 25.40
N MET A 282 5.85 0.17 26.35
CA MET A 282 4.43 -0.04 26.66
C MET A 282 3.72 1.27 27.00
N ALA A 283 4.37 2.15 27.78
CA ALA A 283 3.81 3.46 28.12
C ALA A 283 3.62 4.35 26.88
N TYR A 284 4.63 4.42 26.00
CA TYR A 284 4.52 5.17 24.74
C TYR A 284 3.40 4.60 23.86
N ARG A 285 3.37 3.27 23.71
CA ARG A 285 2.38 2.59 22.89
C ARG A 285 0.96 2.80 23.42
N GLN A 286 0.76 2.69 24.72
CA GLN A 286 -0.56 2.92 25.34
C GLN A 286 -1.07 4.34 25.06
N LYS A 287 -0.21 5.35 25.13
CA LYS A 287 -0.56 6.74 24.80
C LYS A 287 -1.01 6.89 23.35
N ILE A 288 -0.29 6.28 22.42
CA ILE A 288 -0.67 6.25 20.99
C ILE A 288 -2.03 5.55 20.81
N LEU A 289 -2.28 4.42 21.49
CA LEU A 289 -3.52 3.69 21.39
C LEU A 289 -4.72 4.48 21.94
N ILE A 290 -4.52 5.28 22.99
CA ILE A 290 -5.52 6.21 23.51
C ILE A 290 -5.81 7.30 22.46
N ALA A 291 -4.78 7.88 21.87
CA ALA A 291 -4.91 8.90 20.83
C ALA A 291 -5.53 8.35 19.54
N LEU A 292 -5.36 7.06 19.24
CA LEU A 292 -6.07 6.35 18.17
C LEU A 292 -7.55 6.06 18.55
N GLY A 293 -7.92 6.27 19.82
CA GLY A 293 -9.26 6.02 20.34
C GLY A 293 -9.62 4.53 20.41
N VAL A 294 -8.63 3.62 20.38
CA VAL A 294 -8.85 2.18 20.59
C VAL A 294 -8.83 1.79 22.07
N LEU A 295 -8.22 2.64 22.91
CA LEU A 295 -8.28 2.56 24.36
C LEU A 295 -8.91 3.84 24.94
N THR A 296 -9.57 3.71 26.10
CA THR A 296 -9.94 4.85 26.94
C THR A 296 -8.70 5.40 27.67
N PRO A 297 -8.76 6.62 28.26
CA PRO A 297 -7.67 7.14 29.10
C PRO A 297 -7.24 6.20 30.23
N GLU A 298 -8.18 5.36 30.73
CA GLU A 298 -7.93 4.36 31.77
C GLU A 298 -7.37 3.04 31.21
N GLY A 299 -7.06 3.00 29.89
CA GLY A 299 -6.49 1.83 29.23
C GLY A 299 -7.48 0.72 28.90
N LYS A 300 -8.80 0.98 28.97
CA LYS A 300 -9.84 -0.01 28.63
C LYS A 300 -10.13 -0.01 27.13
N PRO A 301 -10.43 -1.18 26.53
CA PRO A 301 -10.85 -1.28 25.14
C PRO A 301 -12.08 -0.44 24.82
N THR A 302 -12.13 0.14 23.62
CA THR A 302 -13.29 0.84 23.07
C THR A 302 -13.92 0.03 21.93
N ALA A 303 -15.11 0.40 21.47
CA ALA A 303 -15.73 -0.20 20.28
C ALA A 303 -14.87 -0.05 19.00
N ARG A 304 -14.03 0.99 18.93
CA ARG A 304 -13.10 1.16 17.81
C ARG A 304 -12.05 0.04 17.74
N LEU A 305 -11.70 -0.57 18.87
CA LEU A 305 -10.82 -1.75 18.89
C LEU A 305 -11.45 -2.94 18.17
N ASP A 306 -12.76 -3.14 18.28
CA ASP A 306 -13.45 -4.25 17.59
C ASP A 306 -13.37 -4.09 16.07
N VAL A 307 -13.47 -2.86 15.58
CA VAL A 307 -13.26 -2.54 14.16
C VAL A 307 -11.82 -2.83 13.73
N VAL A 308 -10.84 -2.44 14.54
CA VAL A 308 -9.41 -2.71 14.28
C VAL A 308 -9.14 -4.22 14.22
N LYS A 309 -9.77 -5.00 15.08
CA LYS A 309 -9.70 -6.48 15.05
C LYS A 309 -10.34 -7.04 13.78
N LEU A 310 -11.55 -6.58 13.46
CA LEU A 310 -12.26 -7.00 12.23
C LEU A 310 -11.44 -6.71 10.97
N GLY A 311 -10.84 -5.52 10.89
CA GLY A 311 -9.96 -5.12 9.80
C GLY A 311 -8.60 -5.83 9.78
N LYS A 312 -8.30 -6.68 10.77
CA LYS A 312 -7.02 -7.41 10.90
C LYS A 312 -5.79 -6.50 10.87
N VAL A 313 -5.95 -5.24 11.28
CA VAL A 313 -4.88 -4.24 11.28
C VAL A 313 -4.04 -4.25 12.57
N ALA A 314 -4.41 -5.09 13.53
CA ALA A 314 -3.70 -5.26 14.79
C ALA A 314 -3.42 -6.73 15.09
N ARG A 315 -2.30 -6.98 15.75
CA ARG A 315 -1.98 -8.25 16.42
C ARG A 315 -1.85 -7.94 17.90
N LEU A 316 -2.78 -8.45 18.66
CA LEU A 316 -2.95 -8.09 20.07
C LEU A 316 -2.29 -9.07 21.02
N SER A 317 -2.11 -10.34 20.60
CA SER A 317 -1.42 -11.32 21.43
C SER A 317 0.06 -11.44 21.07
N ALA A 318 0.87 -11.76 22.07
CA ALA A 318 2.29 -12.01 21.91
C ALA A 318 2.55 -13.23 21.00
N GLU A 319 1.71 -14.24 21.10
CA GLU A 319 1.79 -15.48 20.32
C GLU A 319 1.53 -15.21 18.82
N GLU A 320 0.47 -14.48 18.50
CA GLU A 320 0.16 -14.10 17.12
C GLU A 320 1.31 -13.29 16.49
N TRP A 321 1.85 -12.36 17.27
CA TRP A 321 2.98 -11.55 16.81
C TRP A 321 4.22 -12.40 16.57
N GLN A 322 4.56 -13.31 17.52
CA GLN A 322 5.72 -14.17 17.40
C GLN A 322 5.61 -15.12 16.20
N ALA A 323 4.43 -15.70 15.98
CA ALA A 323 4.19 -16.59 14.85
C ALA A 323 4.43 -15.87 13.49
N GLU A 324 4.02 -14.61 13.37
CA GLU A 324 4.27 -13.84 12.15
C GLU A 324 5.76 -13.41 12.03
N ARG A 325 6.43 -13.13 13.15
CA ARG A 325 7.86 -12.85 13.19
C ARG A 325 8.65 -14.06 12.73
N ASP A 326 8.36 -15.24 13.26
CA ASP A 326 9.04 -16.50 12.92
C ASP A 326 8.84 -16.84 11.43
N ARG A 327 7.63 -16.61 10.90
CA ARG A 327 7.37 -16.76 9.48
C ARG A 327 8.24 -15.84 8.64
N MET A 328 8.41 -14.57 9.00
CA MET A 328 9.25 -13.64 8.27
C MET A 328 10.72 -14.03 8.37
N VAL A 329 11.21 -14.43 9.54
CA VAL A 329 12.57 -14.96 9.71
C VAL A 329 12.79 -16.15 8.77
N LYS A 330 11.84 -17.09 8.71
CA LYS A 330 11.91 -18.23 7.79
C LYS A 330 12.00 -17.82 6.31
N VAL A 331 11.35 -16.75 5.91
CA VAL A 331 11.51 -16.20 4.54
C VAL A 331 12.93 -15.67 4.34
N CYS A 332 13.45 -14.92 5.30
CA CYS A 332 14.81 -14.37 5.24
C CYS A 332 15.88 -15.47 5.14
N THR A 333 15.67 -16.62 5.81
CA THR A 333 16.64 -17.73 5.86
C THR A 333 16.80 -18.48 4.54
N ASN A 334 16.01 -18.17 3.52
CA ASN A 334 16.30 -18.65 2.17
C ASN A 334 17.63 -18.11 1.61
N CYS A 335 18.12 -16.96 2.12
CA CYS A 335 19.35 -16.32 1.64
C CYS A 335 20.28 -15.89 2.77
N HIS A 336 19.77 -15.62 3.98
CA HIS A 336 20.51 -15.08 5.10
C HIS A 336 20.62 -16.08 6.26
N ALA A 337 21.68 -15.95 7.06
CA ALA A 337 21.75 -16.65 8.33
C ALA A 337 20.62 -16.18 9.26
N GLU A 338 20.04 -17.11 10.01
CA GLU A 338 18.92 -16.80 10.92
C GLU A 338 19.26 -15.69 11.92
N ALA A 339 20.46 -15.74 12.54
CA ALA A 339 20.91 -14.72 13.47
C ALA A 339 20.97 -13.33 12.83
N PHE A 340 21.38 -13.22 11.55
CA PHE A 340 21.37 -11.97 10.81
C PHE A 340 19.95 -11.44 10.63
N ALA A 341 19.02 -12.30 10.25
CA ALA A 341 17.62 -11.92 10.07
C ALA A 341 16.99 -11.44 11.38
N GLN A 342 17.22 -12.17 12.48
CA GLN A 342 16.73 -11.82 13.81
C GLN A 342 17.29 -10.47 14.27
N GLN A 343 18.59 -10.25 14.20
CA GLN A 343 19.24 -9.00 14.60
C GLN A 343 18.71 -7.78 13.83
N ASN A 344 18.50 -7.90 12.52
CA ASN A 344 17.95 -6.81 11.73
C ASN A 344 16.48 -6.49 12.10
N LEU A 345 15.68 -7.50 12.40
CA LEU A 345 14.31 -7.30 12.83
C LEU A 345 14.23 -6.72 14.25
N GLU A 346 15.16 -7.09 15.15
CA GLU A 346 15.30 -6.49 16.48
C GLU A 346 15.75 -5.03 16.41
N ALA A 347 16.68 -4.71 15.51
CA ALA A 347 17.08 -3.32 15.24
C ALA A 347 15.89 -2.49 14.74
N ALA A 348 15.05 -3.06 13.87
CA ALA A 348 13.82 -2.39 13.43
C ALA A 348 12.83 -2.17 14.59
N ASP A 349 12.70 -3.11 15.53
CA ASP A 349 11.90 -2.92 16.75
C ASP A 349 12.40 -1.74 17.60
N SER A 350 13.73 -1.59 17.74
CA SER A 350 14.32 -0.45 18.47
C SER A 350 13.97 0.89 17.82
N ILE A 351 14.01 0.95 16.49
CA ILE A 351 13.63 2.16 15.73
C ILE A 351 12.16 2.51 15.95
N ILE A 352 11.28 1.50 16.02
CA ILE A 352 9.86 1.76 16.33
C ILE A 352 9.69 2.30 17.74
N LYS A 353 10.42 1.76 18.72
CA LYS A 353 10.38 2.27 20.08
C LYS A 353 10.76 3.74 20.15
N ASP A 354 11.84 4.13 19.47
CA ASP A 354 12.28 5.51 19.38
C ASP A 354 11.26 6.42 18.69
N SER A 355 10.67 5.94 17.61
CA SER A 355 9.60 6.65 16.90
C SER A 355 8.35 6.83 17.78
N ASP A 356 7.94 5.79 18.50
CA ASP A 356 6.80 5.86 19.43
C ASP A 356 7.05 6.84 20.58
N LYS A 357 8.29 6.93 21.08
CA LYS A 357 8.68 7.92 22.08
C LYS A 357 8.44 9.35 21.60
N LEU A 358 8.88 9.68 20.38
CA LEU A 358 8.69 11.01 19.79
C LEU A 358 7.21 11.35 19.62
N VAL A 359 6.40 10.41 19.12
CA VAL A 359 4.96 10.61 18.96
C VAL A 359 4.27 10.77 20.33
N ALA A 360 4.66 9.98 21.32
CA ALA A 360 4.08 10.07 22.66
C ALA A 360 4.36 11.45 23.29
N GLU A 361 5.55 11.99 23.09
CA GLU A 361 5.92 13.36 23.52
C GLU A 361 5.08 14.41 22.80
N ALA A 362 4.92 14.31 21.49
CA ALA A 362 4.09 15.22 20.70
C ALA A 362 2.61 15.18 21.15
N ILE A 363 2.08 13.99 21.44
CA ILE A 363 0.72 13.83 21.99
C ILE A 363 0.60 14.58 23.33
N ASP A 364 1.58 14.48 24.24
CA ASP A 364 1.58 15.18 25.53
C ASP A 364 1.52 16.70 25.36
N VAL A 365 2.27 17.23 24.41
CA VAL A 365 2.26 18.68 24.14
C VAL A 365 0.88 19.15 23.72
N VAL A 366 0.25 18.45 22.76
CA VAL A 366 -1.08 18.83 22.24
C VAL A 366 -2.17 18.61 23.32
N GLU A 367 -2.10 17.50 24.06
CA GLU A 367 -2.99 17.24 25.18
C GLU A 367 -2.91 18.33 26.25
N GLY A 368 -1.69 18.81 26.53
CA GLY A 368 -1.48 19.94 27.44
C GLY A 368 -2.22 21.19 27.00
N LEU A 369 -2.25 21.51 25.70
CA LEU A 369 -2.96 22.68 25.17
C LEU A 369 -4.49 22.53 25.33
N TYR A 370 -5.04 21.32 25.22
CA TYR A 370 -6.44 21.07 25.54
C TYR A 370 -6.74 21.26 27.01
N LYS A 371 -5.87 20.77 27.91
CA LYS A 371 -6.01 20.91 29.37
C LYS A 371 -5.94 22.38 29.79
N ASP A 372 -5.05 23.14 29.16
CA ASP A 372 -4.88 24.60 29.42
C ASP A 372 -6.03 25.43 28.83
N GLY A 373 -6.97 24.82 28.08
CA GLY A 373 -8.07 25.50 27.39
C GLY A 373 -7.60 26.44 26.29
N ILE A 374 -6.42 26.19 25.71
CA ILE A 374 -5.86 26.95 24.58
C ILE A 374 -6.48 26.43 23.29
N LEU A 375 -6.55 25.11 23.14
CA LEU A 375 -7.29 24.47 22.06
C LEU A 375 -8.67 24.03 22.54
N GLU A 376 -9.65 24.10 21.64
CA GLU A 376 -11.01 23.64 21.89
C GLU A 376 -11.02 22.12 21.93
N ARG A 377 -11.56 21.56 23.00
CA ARG A 377 -11.69 20.10 23.16
C ARG A 377 -12.67 19.53 22.14
N PRO A 378 -12.40 18.34 21.58
CA PRO A 378 -13.42 17.58 20.86
C PRO A 378 -14.62 17.30 21.79
N LYS A 379 -15.86 17.63 21.36
CA LYS A 379 -17.04 17.60 22.24
C LYS A 379 -17.39 16.22 22.78
N ASP A 380 -17.12 15.17 22.00
CA ASP A 380 -17.57 13.79 22.28
C ASP A 380 -16.41 12.85 22.62
N ARG A 381 -15.26 13.39 23.05
CA ARG A 381 -14.05 12.62 23.31
C ARG A 381 -13.28 13.14 24.52
N PRO A 382 -12.42 12.29 25.11
CA PRO A 382 -11.42 12.73 26.07
C PRO A 382 -10.58 13.88 25.49
N PRO A 383 -9.94 14.72 26.34
CA PRO A 383 -9.04 15.80 25.88
C PRO A 383 -7.71 15.25 25.36
N VAL A 384 -7.80 14.38 24.36
CA VAL A 384 -6.68 13.70 23.70
C VAL A 384 -6.86 13.90 22.21
N PRO A 385 -5.78 14.16 21.46
CA PRO A 385 -5.83 14.26 20.00
C PRO A 385 -6.41 12.98 19.38
N ASP A 386 -7.12 13.08 18.26
CA ASP A 386 -7.57 11.93 17.49
C ASP A 386 -6.70 11.75 16.25
N LEU A 387 -5.76 10.82 16.32
CA LEU A 387 -4.82 10.52 15.24
C LEU A 387 -5.48 9.93 13.97
N LEU A 388 -6.78 9.60 14.02
CA LEU A 388 -7.52 9.08 12.86
C LEU A 388 -8.42 10.13 12.18
N ARG A 389 -8.39 11.38 12.63
CA ARG A 389 -9.21 12.45 12.02
C ARG A 389 -8.64 13.02 10.73
N PHE A 390 -7.43 12.71 10.39
CA PHE A 390 -6.77 13.15 9.15
C PHE A 390 -6.94 14.65 8.87
N TYR A 391 -7.64 15.00 7.80
CA TYR A 391 -7.86 16.38 7.36
C TYR A 391 -8.93 17.13 8.15
N GLU A 392 -9.61 16.45 9.09
CA GLU A 392 -10.70 17.01 9.89
C GLU A 392 -10.23 17.67 11.18
N VAL A 393 -8.95 17.91 11.33
CA VAL A 393 -8.37 18.60 12.47
C VAL A 393 -8.54 20.12 12.31
N LYS A 394 -8.72 20.79 13.45
CA LYS A 394 -9.07 22.22 13.49
C LYS A 394 -7.85 23.14 13.49
N TYR A 395 -6.76 22.72 14.11
CA TYR A 395 -5.59 23.57 14.36
C TYR A 395 -4.35 23.06 13.63
N PRO A 396 -3.44 23.96 13.18
CA PRO A 396 -2.21 23.56 12.50
C PRO A 396 -1.35 22.58 13.29
N ILE A 397 -1.23 22.78 14.60
CA ILE A 397 -0.46 21.89 15.49
C ILE A 397 -1.03 20.45 15.51
N GLU A 398 -2.35 20.31 15.43
CA GLU A 398 -2.99 18.99 15.31
C GLU A 398 -2.68 18.35 13.95
N GLN A 399 -2.68 19.16 12.89
CA GLN A 399 -2.31 18.70 11.55
C GLN A 399 -0.85 18.23 11.51
N LYS A 400 0.04 18.93 12.20
CA LYS A 400 1.44 18.57 12.31
C LYS A 400 1.63 17.25 13.08
N LEU A 401 0.95 17.09 14.20
CA LEU A 401 0.94 15.82 14.95
C LEU A 401 0.41 14.66 14.08
N TYR A 402 -0.63 14.90 13.30
CA TYR A 402 -1.17 13.94 12.37
C TYR A 402 -0.12 13.53 11.31
N THR A 403 0.56 14.50 10.69
CA THR A 403 1.62 14.26 9.70
C THR A 403 2.77 13.47 10.32
N MET A 404 3.22 13.86 11.52
CA MET A 404 4.24 13.15 12.27
C MET A 404 3.86 11.69 12.51
N PHE A 405 2.62 11.40 12.87
CA PHE A 405 2.16 10.06 13.17
C PHE A 405 1.98 9.21 11.91
N LEU A 406 1.22 9.70 10.94
CA LEU A 406 0.78 8.89 9.81
C LEU A 406 1.76 8.88 8.63
N GLU A 407 2.55 9.95 8.47
CA GLU A 407 3.53 10.04 7.40
C GLU A 407 4.94 9.67 7.91
N HIS A 408 5.51 10.48 8.78
CA HIS A 408 6.93 10.34 9.12
C HIS A 408 7.21 9.14 10.03
N ARG A 409 6.35 8.85 11.00
CA ARG A 409 6.45 7.63 11.79
C ARG A 409 6.28 6.36 10.94
N MET A 410 5.33 6.39 9.99
CA MET A 410 5.13 5.25 9.09
C MET A 410 6.37 5.02 8.22
N ARG A 411 6.99 6.08 7.71
CA ARG A 411 8.24 6.01 6.96
C ARG A 411 9.39 5.50 7.81
N SER A 412 9.50 5.94 9.06
CA SER A 412 10.54 5.48 9.98
C SER A 412 10.43 3.97 10.22
N PHE A 413 9.28 3.49 10.69
CA PHE A 413 9.18 2.08 11.05
C PHE A 413 9.09 1.14 9.84
N GLN A 414 8.36 1.50 8.81
CA GLN A 414 8.25 0.65 7.61
C GLN A 414 9.57 0.61 6.85
N GLY A 415 10.29 1.75 6.76
CA GLY A 415 11.62 1.81 6.17
C GLY A 415 12.61 0.87 6.86
N ALA A 416 12.56 0.80 8.19
CA ALA A 416 13.37 -0.13 8.97
C ALA A 416 13.04 -1.59 8.62
N PHE A 417 11.75 -1.96 8.53
CA PHE A 417 11.35 -3.31 8.16
C PHE A 417 11.59 -3.67 6.69
N HIS A 418 11.70 -2.68 5.80
CA HIS A 418 12.12 -2.90 4.42
C HIS A 418 13.64 -2.83 4.23
N MET A 419 14.40 -2.88 5.34
CA MET A 419 15.87 -2.90 5.34
C MET A 419 16.47 -1.73 4.56
N ASN A 420 15.85 -0.55 4.71
CA ASN A 420 16.29 0.68 4.07
C ASN A 420 16.63 1.75 5.13
N PRO A 421 17.86 1.70 5.70
CA PRO A 421 18.26 2.60 6.78
C PRO A 421 18.30 4.07 6.36
N ASP A 422 18.67 4.38 5.12
CA ASP A 422 18.71 5.74 4.60
C ASP A 422 17.31 6.35 4.52
N TYR A 423 16.36 5.62 3.94
CA TYR A 423 14.97 6.04 3.86
C TYR A 423 14.35 6.22 5.26
N GLN A 424 14.55 5.23 6.13
CA GLN A 424 14.08 5.24 7.52
C GLN A 424 14.59 6.46 8.27
N HIS A 425 15.90 6.77 8.12
CA HIS A 425 16.53 7.86 8.84
C HIS A 425 16.08 9.24 8.34
N TRP A 426 16.24 9.50 7.03
CA TRP A 426 16.04 10.85 6.50
C TRP A 426 14.59 11.21 6.25
N TYR A 427 13.80 10.28 5.71
CA TYR A 427 12.40 10.54 5.38
C TYR A 427 11.43 10.18 6.52
N GLY A 428 11.92 9.48 7.54
CA GLY A 428 11.15 9.08 8.71
C GLY A 428 11.62 9.81 9.98
N TRP A 429 12.66 9.27 10.62
CA TRP A 429 13.08 9.72 11.95
C TRP A 429 13.51 11.19 12.00
N ALA A 430 14.30 11.67 11.05
CA ALA A 430 14.77 13.07 11.02
C ALA A 430 13.59 14.04 10.88
N GLU A 431 12.61 13.70 10.04
CA GLU A 431 11.38 14.47 9.88
C GLU A 431 10.53 14.49 11.16
N MET A 432 10.42 13.36 11.87
CA MET A 432 9.76 13.31 13.18
C MET A 432 10.44 14.22 14.21
N LYS A 433 11.76 14.31 14.19
CA LYS A 433 12.50 15.24 15.05
C LYS A 433 12.20 16.70 14.74
N ARG A 434 12.06 17.03 13.46
CA ARG A 434 11.65 18.36 13.01
C ARG A 434 10.23 18.68 13.44
N ASP A 435 9.30 17.77 13.18
CA ASP A 435 7.89 17.94 13.58
C ASP A 435 7.76 18.19 15.08
N LEU A 436 8.47 17.42 15.90
CA LEU A 436 8.44 17.56 17.35
C LEU A 436 8.94 18.95 17.79
N ALA A 437 10.05 19.43 17.19
CA ALA A 437 10.58 20.76 17.48
C ALA A 437 9.56 21.86 17.12
N GLU A 438 8.94 21.75 15.95
CA GLU A 438 7.94 22.70 15.48
C GLU A 438 6.63 22.64 16.32
N ILE A 439 6.23 21.45 16.80
CA ILE A 439 5.10 21.29 17.73
C ILE A 439 5.39 21.99 19.05
N HIS A 440 6.60 21.87 19.59
CA HIS A 440 7.00 22.57 20.82
C HIS A 440 7.00 24.08 20.63
N GLU A 441 7.53 24.58 19.52
CA GLU A 441 7.59 26.00 19.21
C GLU A 441 6.18 26.59 19.07
N GLU A 442 5.30 25.97 18.28
CA GLU A 442 3.92 26.41 18.09
C GLU A 442 3.15 26.37 19.40
N ALA A 443 3.32 25.34 20.23
CA ALA A 443 2.70 25.27 21.54
C ALA A 443 3.14 26.41 22.47
N ALA A 444 4.42 26.78 22.44
CA ALA A 444 4.94 27.93 23.20
C ALA A 444 4.34 29.26 22.73
N GLN A 445 4.23 29.45 21.41
CA GLN A 445 3.60 30.64 20.81
C GLN A 445 2.12 30.77 21.20
N LEU A 446 1.35 29.67 21.14
CA LEU A 446 -0.06 29.64 21.53
C LEU A 446 -0.25 29.97 23.01
N ARG A 447 0.62 29.46 23.91
CA ARG A 447 0.60 29.78 25.34
C ARG A 447 0.91 31.27 25.59
N ALA A 448 1.91 31.83 24.91
CA ALA A 448 2.27 33.24 25.02
C ALA A 448 1.15 34.15 24.54
N ALA A 449 0.52 33.85 23.39
CA ALA A 449 -0.62 34.61 22.87
C ALA A 449 -1.81 34.61 23.86
N ARG A 450 -2.08 33.47 24.49
CA ARG A 450 -3.14 33.35 25.52
C ARG A 450 -2.84 34.19 26.77
N ALA A 451 -1.59 34.20 27.20
CA ALA A 451 -1.17 35.01 28.36
C ALA A 451 -1.33 36.51 28.10
N THR A 452 -0.93 36.96 26.90
CA THR A 452 -1.10 38.37 26.49
C THR A 452 -2.55 38.80 26.41
N ALA A 453 -3.41 37.94 25.85
CA ALA A 453 -4.87 38.21 25.74
C ALA A 453 -5.53 38.33 27.14
N LYS A 454 -5.07 37.57 28.12
CA LYS A 454 -5.58 37.67 29.53
C LYS A 454 -5.01 38.89 30.27
N GLY A 455 -3.82 39.34 29.93
CA GLY A 455 -3.20 40.52 30.55
C GLY A 455 -3.67 41.89 30.01
N GLY A 456 -4.15 41.93 28.76
CA GLY A 456 -4.67 43.13 28.12
C GLY A 456 -6.13 43.48 28.42
N GLY A 457 -6.82 42.68 29.20
CA GLY A 457 -8.21 42.89 29.64
C GLY A 457 -8.38 43.48 31.04
N ARG A 458 -7.35 44.15 31.59
CA ARG A 458 -7.42 44.90 32.87
C ARG A 458 -7.44 46.37 32.62
#